data_dc57e7944bb39b916506f8e6e260c0e5
#
_entry.id   dc57e7944bb39b916506f8e6e260c0e5
#
_cell.length_a   1.000
_cell.length_b   1.000
_cell.length_c   1.000
_cell.angle_alpha   90.00
_cell.angle_beta   90.00
_cell.angle_gamma   90.00
#
_symmetry.space_group_name_H-M   'P 1'
#
loop_
_entity.id
_entity.type
_entity.pdbx_description
1 polymer ?
#
loop_
_entity_poly.entity_id
_entity_poly.type
_entity_poly.pdbx_seq_one_letter_code
_entity_poly.pdbx_strand_id
1 'polypeptide(L)'
;MVPNVSLQTEPQDRDQILNCKRLEGPCVGKECQCTQIIDIPEEYYSKPIRFVLSSLNTEDNNRFSHPIHLHGHSFHVVKVGYGMYDANGTLIAPTPDLKCEQPCKQAPEWSTPKGPADIKITNRTIRKDTVIVPSGGYVVIDFIADNPGYWFLHCHIEPHQLEGMALVINEVEKYQNPPPEGMATCKSFTWTVEDFKEKQGYIFSTAGKATWHVVLALIAIVSSLSKSFG
;
A
#
# COMPACT_ATOMS: atom_id res chain seq x y z
N MET A 1 7.36 9.00 0.06
CA MET A 1 8.52 8.49 0.84
C MET A 1 8.01 7.98 2.18
N VAL A 2 8.51 6.86 2.66
CA VAL A 2 8.26 6.39 4.03
C VAL A 2 9.06 7.29 4.98
N PRO A 3 8.48 7.77 6.08
CA PRO A 3 9.22 8.59 7.03
C PRO A 3 10.40 7.83 7.62
N ASN A 4 11.50 8.53 7.86
CA ASN A 4 12.69 8.00 8.52
C ASN A 4 12.63 8.07 10.05
N VAL A 5 11.52 8.54 10.61
CA VAL A 5 11.22 8.60 12.04
C VAL A 5 9.91 7.88 12.31
N SER A 6 9.76 7.32 13.48
CA SER A 6 8.52 6.66 13.89
C SER A 6 7.46 7.70 14.26
N LEU A 7 6.37 7.77 13.49
CA LEU A 7 5.25 8.65 13.79
C LEU A 7 4.54 8.30 15.11
N GLN A 8 4.62 7.04 15.51
CA GLN A 8 3.95 6.54 16.71
C GLN A 8 4.83 6.62 17.97
N THR A 9 6.13 6.33 17.84
CA THR A 9 7.05 6.30 19.00
C THR A 9 7.83 7.60 19.20
N GLU A 10 7.93 8.44 18.16
CA GLU A 10 8.65 9.71 18.15
C GLU A 10 7.74 10.84 17.62
N PRO A 11 6.54 11.08 18.22
CA PRO A 11 5.59 12.07 17.72
C PRO A 11 6.13 13.50 17.76
N GLN A 12 7.08 13.80 18.66
CA GLN A 12 7.76 15.09 18.73
C GLN A 12 8.65 15.36 17.49
N ASP A 13 9.05 14.32 16.79
CA ASP A 13 9.87 14.44 15.56
C ASP A 13 9.00 14.56 14.29
N ARG A 14 7.68 14.57 14.43
CA ARG A 14 6.74 14.67 13.31
C ARG A 14 6.97 15.93 12.46
N ASP A 15 7.37 17.04 13.09
CA ASP A 15 7.67 18.28 12.39
C ASP A 15 8.95 18.19 11.53
N GLN A 16 9.81 17.21 11.78
CA GLN A 16 10.99 16.92 10.97
C GLN A 16 10.66 16.14 9.68
N ILE A 17 9.44 15.59 9.60
CA ILE A 17 8.96 14.88 8.41
C ILE A 17 8.51 15.93 7.41
N LEU A 18 9.13 15.94 6.24
CA LEU A 18 8.70 16.81 5.16
C LEU A 18 7.32 16.34 4.65
N ASN A 19 6.27 16.99 5.14
CA ASN A 19 4.90 16.71 4.72
C ASN A 19 4.65 17.35 3.35
N CYS A 20 4.11 16.59 2.40
CA CYS A 20 3.82 17.09 1.05
C CYS A 20 2.85 18.28 1.01
N LYS A 21 2.02 18.45 2.05
CA LYS A 21 1.12 19.61 2.19
C LYS A 21 1.84 20.89 2.67
N ARG A 22 3.04 20.77 3.21
CA ARG A 22 3.81 21.86 3.82
C ARG A 22 5.17 22.01 3.14
N LEU A 23 5.19 22.04 1.80
CA LEU A 23 6.41 22.25 1.04
C LEU A 23 6.83 23.72 1.19
N GLU A 24 7.83 23.98 2.02
CA GLU A 24 8.39 25.29 2.28
C GLU A 24 9.89 25.33 1.92
N GLY A 25 10.42 26.52 1.76
CA GLY A 25 11.85 26.73 1.55
C GLY A 25 12.38 26.13 0.25
N PRO A 26 13.45 25.30 0.27
CA PRO A 26 14.13 24.84 -0.93
C PRO A 26 13.31 23.91 -1.82
N CYS A 27 12.16 23.43 -1.32
CA CYS A 27 11.25 22.53 -2.05
C CYS A 27 10.21 23.26 -2.89
N VAL A 28 10.06 24.59 -2.74
CA VAL A 28 9.10 25.36 -3.55
C VAL A 28 9.55 25.39 -5.00
N GLY A 29 8.72 24.85 -5.89
CA GLY A 29 9.00 24.79 -7.34
C GLY A 29 10.06 23.77 -7.77
N LYS A 30 10.44 22.82 -6.89
CA LYS A 30 11.36 21.72 -7.19
C LYS A 30 10.73 20.38 -6.82
N GLU A 31 11.22 19.31 -7.42
CA GLU A 31 10.90 17.95 -6.97
C GLU A 31 11.59 17.68 -5.63
N CYS A 32 10.80 17.47 -4.59
CA CYS A 32 11.28 17.09 -3.27
C CYS A 32 10.61 15.80 -2.81
N GLN A 33 11.40 14.96 -2.16
CA GLN A 33 10.87 13.77 -1.49
C GLN A 33 10.12 14.22 -0.24
N CYS A 34 8.83 13.90 -0.17
CA CYS A 34 7.98 14.22 0.97
C CYS A 34 7.10 13.04 1.37
N THR A 35 6.50 13.07 2.56
CA THR A 35 5.55 12.08 3.02
C THR A 35 4.13 12.63 2.91
N GLN A 36 3.26 11.91 2.20
CA GLN A 36 1.83 12.20 2.15
C GLN A 36 1.19 11.73 3.45
N ILE A 37 0.60 12.63 4.23
CA ILE A 37 -0.15 12.31 5.44
C ILE A 37 -1.58 12.81 5.28
N ILE A 38 -2.55 11.93 5.53
CA ILE A 38 -3.98 12.26 5.60
C ILE A 38 -4.40 12.14 7.07
N ASP A 39 -4.81 13.27 7.66
CA ASP A 39 -5.36 13.28 9.00
C ASP A 39 -6.86 13.00 8.94
N ILE A 40 -7.33 12.04 9.74
CA ILE A 40 -8.74 11.77 10.00
C ILE A 40 -9.04 12.31 11.40
N PRO A 41 -9.76 13.45 11.52
CA PRO A 41 -10.00 14.08 12.82
C PRO A 41 -11.01 13.28 13.67
N GLU A 42 -11.07 13.64 14.96
CA GLU A 42 -11.87 12.92 15.98
C GLU A 42 -13.39 12.88 15.67
N GLU A 43 -13.94 13.88 14.98
CA GLU A 43 -15.34 13.91 14.58
C GLU A 43 -15.71 12.81 13.56
N TYR A 44 -14.71 12.16 12.95
CA TYR A 44 -14.91 11.01 12.04
C TYR A 44 -14.71 9.66 12.73
N TYR A 45 -14.42 9.62 14.02
CA TYR A 45 -14.32 8.36 14.75
C TYR A 45 -15.58 7.51 14.60
N SER A 46 -15.42 6.23 14.29
CA SER A 46 -16.47 5.26 14.00
C SER A 46 -17.41 5.66 12.83
N LYS A 47 -16.97 6.60 11.97
CA LYS A 47 -17.70 6.97 10.75
C LYS A 47 -17.06 6.35 9.49
N PRO A 48 -17.85 6.19 8.44
CA PRO A 48 -17.33 5.70 7.17
C PRO A 48 -16.44 6.77 6.50
N ILE A 49 -15.28 6.35 6.06
CA ILE A 49 -14.34 7.12 5.26
C ILE A 49 -14.33 6.53 3.85
N ARG A 50 -14.46 7.38 2.84
CA ARG A 50 -14.43 7.00 1.44
C ARG A 50 -13.17 7.48 0.76
N PHE A 51 -12.47 6.58 0.08
CA PHE A 51 -11.40 6.92 -0.85
C PHE A 51 -11.80 6.56 -2.28
N VAL A 52 -11.42 7.45 -3.20
CA VAL A 52 -11.44 7.20 -4.64
C VAL A 52 -9.98 7.08 -5.09
N LEU A 53 -9.58 5.87 -5.41
CA LEU A 53 -8.23 5.55 -5.88
C LEU A 53 -8.28 5.48 -7.40
N SER A 54 -7.47 6.25 -8.10
CA SER A 54 -7.51 6.35 -9.55
C SER A 54 -6.14 6.17 -10.20
N SER A 55 -6.11 5.59 -11.40
CA SER A 55 -4.94 5.44 -12.25
C SER A 55 -5.31 5.87 -13.68
N LEU A 56 -5.33 7.19 -13.94
CA LEU A 56 -5.94 7.77 -15.15
C LEU A 56 -4.94 8.10 -16.25
N ASN A 57 -3.63 8.02 -16.01
CA ASN A 57 -2.62 8.29 -17.03
C ASN A 57 -2.69 7.25 -18.15
N THR A 58 -2.77 7.74 -19.38
CA THR A 58 -2.80 6.92 -20.61
C THR A 58 -1.52 7.04 -21.41
N GLU A 59 -0.64 7.99 -21.04
CA GLU A 59 0.64 8.21 -21.70
C GLU A 59 1.60 7.08 -21.36
N ASP A 60 2.30 6.58 -22.35
CA ASP A 60 3.41 5.61 -22.36
C ASP A 60 3.67 4.79 -21.10
N ASN A 61 4.29 3.70 -21.10
CA ASN A 61 4.83 2.88 -20.00
C ASN A 61 4.12 2.86 -18.62
N ASN A 62 3.20 3.77 -18.34
CA ASN A 62 2.49 3.92 -17.05
C ASN A 62 1.07 3.31 -17.07
N ARG A 63 0.85 2.32 -17.94
CA ARG A 63 -0.44 1.63 -18.12
C ARG A 63 -0.59 0.42 -17.18
N PHE A 64 -0.10 0.55 -15.95
CA PHE A 64 -0.18 -0.53 -14.99
C PHE A 64 -1.45 -0.44 -14.14
N SER A 65 -1.98 -1.60 -13.80
CA SER A 65 -2.93 -1.73 -12.70
C SER A 65 -2.15 -1.85 -11.40
N HIS A 66 -2.64 -1.21 -10.34
CA HIS A 66 -1.93 -1.10 -9.07
C HIS A 66 -2.66 -1.85 -7.96
N PRO A 67 -2.08 -2.90 -7.37
CA PRO A 67 -2.59 -3.50 -6.14
C PRO A 67 -2.34 -2.54 -4.97
N ILE A 68 -3.40 -1.91 -4.47
CA ILE A 68 -3.34 -0.98 -3.34
C ILE A 68 -3.77 -1.69 -2.08
N HIS A 69 -2.90 -1.66 -1.07
CA HIS A 69 -3.12 -2.24 0.26
C HIS A 69 -3.26 -1.14 1.32
N LEU A 70 -4.21 -1.35 2.23
CA LEU A 70 -4.43 -0.51 3.41
C LEU A 70 -4.14 -1.33 4.67
N HIS A 71 -3.16 -0.89 5.45
CA HIS A 71 -2.89 -1.45 6.76
C HIS A 71 -3.97 -1.10 7.78
N GLY A 72 -4.16 -1.95 8.78
CA GLY A 72 -5.02 -1.70 9.93
C GLY A 72 -6.52 -1.83 9.68
N HIS A 73 -6.96 -1.91 8.43
CA HIS A 73 -8.37 -1.96 8.05
C HIS A 73 -8.70 -2.99 6.99
N SER A 74 -9.93 -3.48 7.06
CA SER A 74 -10.60 -4.09 5.91
C SER A 74 -11.65 -3.11 5.39
N PHE A 75 -11.62 -2.82 4.12
CA PHE A 75 -12.53 -1.90 3.45
C PHE A 75 -13.54 -2.62 2.56
N HIS A 76 -14.67 -1.97 2.30
CA HIS A 76 -15.64 -2.41 1.31
C HIS A 76 -15.24 -1.87 -0.07
N VAL A 77 -15.16 -2.75 -1.07
CA VAL A 77 -14.98 -2.34 -2.47
C VAL A 77 -16.36 -1.97 -3.02
N VAL A 78 -16.64 -0.66 -3.10
CA VAL A 78 -17.97 -0.14 -3.41
C VAL A 78 -18.21 -0.03 -4.91
N LYS A 79 -17.19 0.38 -5.66
CA LYS A 79 -17.23 0.54 -7.11
C LYS A 79 -15.86 0.30 -7.72
N VAL A 80 -15.85 -0.32 -8.89
CA VAL A 80 -14.69 -0.36 -9.79
C VAL A 80 -15.12 0.22 -11.12
N GLY A 81 -14.40 1.25 -11.59
CA GLY A 81 -14.57 1.83 -12.91
C GLY A 81 -13.37 1.51 -13.78
N TYR A 82 -13.59 1.11 -15.01
CA TYR A 82 -12.54 0.73 -15.94
C TYR A 82 -12.29 1.82 -16.97
N GLY A 83 -11.06 1.88 -17.48
CA GLY A 83 -10.75 2.61 -18.69
C GLY A 83 -11.44 2.02 -19.92
N MET A 84 -11.32 2.68 -21.03
CA MET A 84 -11.82 2.20 -22.33
C MET A 84 -10.71 1.41 -23.04
N TYR A 85 -11.03 0.19 -23.43
CA TYR A 85 -10.08 -0.73 -24.10
C TYR A 85 -10.57 -1.08 -25.48
N ASP A 86 -9.63 -1.28 -26.41
CA ASP A 86 -9.92 -1.81 -27.74
C ASP A 86 -10.16 -3.34 -27.71
N ALA A 87 -10.45 -3.93 -28.87
CA ALA A 87 -10.69 -5.36 -29.00
C ALA A 87 -9.47 -6.23 -28.66
N ASN A 88 -8.26 -5.66 -28.65
CA ASN A 88 -7.02 -6.34 -28.33
C ASN A 88 -6.65 -6.19 -26.85
N GLY A 89 -7.47 -5.48 -26.05
CA GLY A 89 -7.21 -5.19 -24.63
C GLY A 89 -6.23 -4.04 -24.41
N THR A 90 -6.00 -3.19 -25.40
CA THR A 90 -5.17 -1.99 -25.27
C THR A 90 -5.99 -0.84 -24.72
N LEU A 91 -5.50 -0.17 -23.68
CA LEU A 91 -6.14 1.02 -23.13
C LEU A 91 -6.08 2.17 -24.15
N ILE A 92 -7.25 2.68 -24.54
CA ILE A 92 -7.39 3.77 -25.53
C ILE A 92 -7.83 5.10 -24.90
N ALA A 93 -8.50 5.05 -23.74
CA ALA A 93 -8.89 6.25 -22.99
C ALA A 93 -9.14 5.92 -21.52
N PRO A 94 -9.01 6.90 -20.59
CA PRO A 94 -9.40 6.72 -19.22
C PRO A 94 -10.92 6.54 -19.09
N THR A 95 -11.35 6.13 -17.89
CA THR A 95 -12.76 6.03 -17.55
C THR A 95 -13.53 7.33 -17.84
N PRO A 96 -14.74 7.26 -18.41
CA PRO A 96 -15.56 8.45 -18.62
C PRO A 96 -16.15 9.03 -17.32
N ASP A 97 -16.09 8.29 -16.21
CA ASP A 97 -16.66 8.70 -14.92
C ASP A 97 -15.87 9.81 -14.25
N LEU A 98 -14.58 9.95 -14.56
CA LEU A 98 -13.66 10.90 -13.98
C LEU A 98 -13.06 11.83 -15.05
N LYS A 99 -12.91 13.11 -14.73
CA LYS A 99 -12.26 14.12 -15.56
C LYS A 99 -10.91 14.50 -14.96
N CYS A 100 -9.90 14.49 -15.81
CA CYS A 100 -8.56 14.94 -15.48
C CYS A 100 -7.85 15.43 -16.74
N GLU A 101 -7.22 16.60 -16.68
CA GLU A 101 -6.36 17.07 -17.77
C GLU A 101 -5.08 16.23 -17.83
N GLN A 102 -4.76 15.72 -19.01
CA GLN A 102 -3.59 14.86 -19.21
C GLN A 102 -2.29 15.71 -19.36
N PRO A 103 -1.16 15.29 -18.77
CA PRO A 103 -1.04 14.23 -17.75
C PRO A 103 -1.73 14.64 -16.45
N CYS A 104 -2.38 13.68 -15.81
CA CYS A 104 -3.24 13.87 -14.65
C CYS A 104 -2.41 14.27 -13.40
N LYS A 105 -2.12 15.55 -13.24
CA LYS A 105 -1.31 16.13 -12.14
C LYS A 105 -2.11 16.61 -10.95
N GLN A 106 -3.44 16.73 -11.10
CA GLN A 106 -4.35 17.17 -10.06
C GLN A 106 -5.32 16.06 -9.69
N ALA A 107 -5.97 16.18 -8.52
CA ALA A 107 -7.03 15.25 -8.14
C ALA A 107 -8.15 15.28 -9.19
N PRO A 108 -8.55 14.12 -9.74
CA PRO A 108 -9.61 14.07 -10.73
C PRO A 108 -10.96 14.42 -10.12
N GLU A 109 -11.84 14.97 -10.95
CA GLU A 109 -13.21 15.29 -10.58
C GLU A 109 -14.19 14.30 -11.20
N TRP A 110 -15.34 14.09 -10.55
CA TRP A 110 -16.43 13.32 -11.14
C TRP A 110 -16.98 14.02 -12.38
N SER A 111 -17.21 13.25 -13.43
CA SER A 111 -17.85 13.76 -14.66
C SER A 111 -19.30 14.18 -14.44
N THR A 112 -19.94 13.66 -13.39
CA THR A 112 -21.25 14.06 -12.92
C THR A 112 -21.16 14.59 -11.49
N PRO A 113 -22.01 15.54 -11.04
CA PRO A 113 -21.86 16.22 -9.76
C PRO A 113 -21.81 15.34 -8.50
N LYS A 114 -22.27 14.10 -8.60
CA LYS A 114 -22.30 13.13 -7.48
C LYS A 114 -21.57 11.81 -7.78
N GLY A 115 -20.84 11.75 -8.89
CA GLY A 115 -20.30 10.49 -9.40
C GLY A 115 -21.38 9.51 -9.90
N PRO A 116 -21.01 8.28 -10.24
CA PRO A 116 -21.95 7.24 -10.64
C PRO A 116 -23.00 6.94 -9.56
N ALA A 117 -24.26 6.78 -9.95
CA ALA A 117 -25.39 6.58 -9.02
C ALA A 117 -25.34 5.26 -8.23
N ASP A 118 -24.53 4.30 -8.68
CA ASP A 118 -24.35 2.98 -8.10
C ASP A 118 -23.26 2.90 -7.01
N ILE A 119 -22.63 4.03 -6.63
CA ILE A 119 -21.65 4.08 -5.53
C ILE A 119 -22.39 3.96 -4.18
N LYS A 120 -22.67 2.72 -3.78
CA LYS A 120 -23.30 2.40 -2.49
C LYS A 120 -22.91 1.01 -2.00
N ILE A 121 -22.85 0.84 -0.69
CA ILE A 121 -22.68 -0.47 -0.06
C ILE A 121 -23.99 -1.27 -0.24
N THR A 122 -23.85 -2.52 -0.65
CA THR A 122 -24.93 -3.47 -0.81
C THR A 122 -24.58 -4.78 -0.12
N ASN A 123 -25.51 -5.72 -0.04
CA ASN A 123 -25.26 -7.07 0.48
C ASN A 123 -24.28 -7.90 -0.38
N ARG A 124 -23.95 -7.42 -1.58
CA ARG A 124 -22.95 -8.03 -2.48
C ARG A 124 -21.59 -7.34 -2.42
N THR A 125 -21.45 -6.27 -1.66
CA THR A 125 -20.20 -5.53 -1.52
C THR A 125 -19.20 -6.38 -0.73
N ILE A 126 -18.06 -6.67 -1.34
CA ILE A 126 -17.00 -7.50 -0.73
C ILE A 126 -16.09 -6.67 0.17
N ARG A 127 -15.58 -7.29 1.24
CA ARG A 127 -14.55 -6.72 2.11
C ARG A 127 -13.18 -7.26 1.73
N LYS A 128 -12.20 -6.36 1.66
CA LYS A 128 -10.79 -6.65 1.35
C LYS A 128 -9.89 -5.70 2.13
N ASP A 129 -8.61 -6.01 2.16
CA ASP A 129 -7.52 -5.15 2.62
C ASP A 129 -6.64 -4.70 1.44
N THR A 130 -6.80 -5.35 0.30
CA THR A 130 -6.05 -5.08 -0.93
C THR A 130 -6.98 -5.13 -2.13
N VAL A 131 -6.85 -4.15 -3.03
CA VAL A 131 -7.66 -4.07 -4.25
C VAL A 131 -6.80 -3.60 -5.43
N ILE A 132 -7.09 -4.13 -6.62
CA ILE A 132 -6.41 -3.68 -7.85
C ILE A 132 -7.14 -2.46 -8.39
N VAL A 133 -6.45 -1.32 -8.48
CA VAL A 133 -6.90 -0.14 -9.23
C VAL A 133 -6.55 -0.37 -10.69
N PRO A 134 -7.54 -0.49 -11.60
CA PRO A 134 -7.29 -0.80 -12.99
C PRO A 134 -6.63 0.38 -13.72
N SER A 135 -5.77 0.08 -14.68
CA SER A 135 -5.19 1.08 -15.57
C SER A 135 -6.29 1.84 -16.33
N GLY A 136 -6.16 3.17 -16.38
CA GLY A 136 -7.18 4.06 -16.94
C GLY A 136 -8.47 4.16 -16.14
N GLY A 137 -8.52 3.54 -14.95
CA GLY A 137 -9.74 3.41 -14.16
C GLY A 137 -9.61 3.90 -12.72
N TYR A 138 -10.54 3.46 -11.89
CA TYR A 138 -10.60 3.82 -10.47
C TYR A 138 -11.26 2.73 -9.62
N VAL A 139 -11.05 2.82 -8.31
CA VAL A 139 -11.77 2.03 -7.31
C VAL A 139 -12.28 2.97 -6.21
N VAL A 140 -13.51 2.77 -5.77
CA VAL A 140 -14.07 3.42 -4.58
C VAL A 140 -14.05 2.40 -3.45
N ILE A 141 -13.41 2.76 -2.35
CA ILE A 141 -13.36 1.95 -1.13
C ILE A 141 -13.95 2.74 0.04
N ASP A 142 -14.68 2.04 0.90
CA ASP A 142 -15.22 2.56 2.16
C ASP A 142 -14.70 1.72 3.33
N PHE A 143 -14.15 2.37 4.36
CA PHE A 143 -13.80 1.73 5.63
C PHE A 143 -14.35 2.56 6.80
N ILE A 144 -14.44 1.94 7.98
CA ILE A 144 -14.84 2.64 9.21
C ILE A 144 -13.58 3.09 9.93
N ALA A 145 -13.54 4.36 10.35
CA ALA A 145 -12.43 4.91 11.14
C ALA A 145 -12.59 4.51 12.62
N ASP A 146 -12.38 3.23 12.92
CA ASP A 146 -12.58 2.63 14.25
C ASP A 146 -11.30 2.00 14.85
N ASN A 147 -10.17 2.24 14.21
CA ASN A 147 -8.86 1.73 14.62
C ASN A 147 -7.82 2.87 14.71
N PRO A 148 -7.85 3.73 15.75
CA PRO A 148 -6.94 4.86 15.87
C PRO A 148 -5.47 4.46 15.80
N GLY A 149 -4.72 5.07 14.86
CA GLY A 149 -3.32 4.73 14.61
C GLY A 149 -2.76 5.41 13.36
N TYR A 150 -1.50 5.07 13.05
CA TYR A 150 -0.85 5.46 11.80
C TYR A 150 -0.86 4.27 10.83
N TRP A 151 -1.64 4.37 9.76
CA TRP A 151 -1.86 3.29 8.82
C TRP A 151 -1.25 3.60 7.45
N PHE A 152 -0.52 2.65 6.92
CA PHE A 152 0.12 2.78 5.62
C PHE A 152 -0.85 2.35 4.52
N LEU A 153 -1.07 3.20 3.51
CA LEU A 153 -1.79 2.87 2.28
C LEU A 153 -0.80 2.99 1.13
N HIS A 154 -0.60 1.90 0.39
CA HIS A 154 0.46 1.86 -0.62
C HIS A 154 0.18 0.88 -1.76
N CYS A 155 0.83 1.11 -2.88
CA CYS A 155 0.93 0.10 -3.93
C CYS A 155 1.82 -1.05 -3.46
N HIS A 156 1.38 -2.29 -3.66
CA HIS A 156 2.13 -3.48 -3.27
C HIS A 156 3.17 -3.91 -4.35
N ILE A 157 3.32 -3.14 -5.41
CA ILE A 157 4.45 -3.23 -6.33
C ILE A 157 5.56 -2.36 -5.74
N GLU A 158 6.62 -3.00 -5.26
CA GLU A 158 7.68 -2.35 -4.48
C GLU A 158 8.32 -1.13 -5.19
N PRO A 159 8.71 -1.16 -6.47
CA PRO A 159 9.22 0.02 -7.15
C PRO A 159 8.25 1.20 -7.11
N HIS A 160 6.96 0.97 -7.34
CA HIS A 160 5.96 2.03 -7.33
C HIS A 160 5.78 2.64 -5.93
N GLN A 161 5.83 1.81 -4.87
CA GLN A 161 5.81 2.27 -3.49
C GLN A 161 7.00 3.19 -3.20
N LEU A 162 8.20 2.80 -3.62
CA LEU A 162 9.43 3.57 -3.42
C LEU A 162 9.43 4.88 -4.22
N GLU A 163 8.80 4.91 -5.39
CA GLU A 163 8.64 6.09 -6.23
C GLU A 163 7.53 7.04 -5.76
N GLY A 164 6.86 6.73 -4.64
CA GLY A 164 5.92 7.65 -3.98
C GLY A 164 4.45 7.23 -4.04
N MET A 165 4.12 6.04 -4.55
CA MET A 165 2.75 5.52 -4.52
C MET A 165 2.42 4.94 -3.13
N ALA A 166 2.50 5.83 -2.14
CA ALA A 166 2.35 5.52 -0.73
C ALA A 166 1.92 6.76 0.06
N LEU A 167 1.08 6.58 1.06
CA LEU A 167 0.70 7.62 2.02
C LEU A 167 0.46 7.03 3.42
N VAL A 168 0.45 7.89 4.42
CA VAL A 168 0.13 7.53 5.80
C VAL A 168 -1.22 8.13 6.17
N ILE A 169 -2.10 7.34 6.74
CA ILE A 169 -3.34 7.79 7.37
C ILE A 169 -3.05 7.94 8.86
N ASN A 170 -3.18 9.16 9.38
CA ASN A 170 -3.18 9.44 10.81
C ASN A 170 -4.64 9.42 11.27
N GLU A 171 -5.06 8.30 11.80
CA GLU A 171 -6.44 8.10 12.19
C GLU A 171 -6.65 8.46 13.66
N VAL A 172 -7.48 9.48 13.89
CA VAL A 172 -8.01 9.91 15.19
C VAL A 172 -6.94 9.94 16.28
N GLU A 173 -5.93 10.79 16.11
CA GLU A 173 -4.75 10.91 17.00
C GLU A 173 -5.10 10.93 18.48
N LYS A 174 -6.21 11.59 18.85
CA LYS A 174 -6.67 11.70 20.23
C LYS A 174 -6.97 10.35 20.92
N TYR A 175 -7.35 9.34 20.15
CA TYR A 175 -7.71 8.02 20.68
C TYR A 175 -6.63 6.96 20.43
N GLN A 176 -5.47 7.35 19.91
CA GLN A 176 -4.35 6.43 19.74
C GLN A 176 -3.77 6.04 21.09
N ASN A 177 -3.54 4.74 21.27
CA ASN A 177 -2.84 4.26 22.45
C ASN A 177 -1.37 4.68 22.39
N PRO A 178 -0.75 4.98 23.52
CA PRO A 178 0.70 5.18 23.58
C PRO A 178 1.40 3.88 23.15
N PRO A 179 2.60 3.97 22.54
CA PRO A 179 3.37 2.79 22.22
C PRO A 179 3.69 1.99 23.48
N PRO A 180 3.75 0.65 23.41
CA PRO A 180 4.15 -0.19 24.53
C PRO A 180 5.52 0.23 25.08
N GLU A 181 5.70 0.08 26.40
CA GLU A 181 7.01 0.33 27.03
C GLU A 181 8.08 -0.57 26.39
N GLY A 182 9.24 0.02 26.07
CA GLY A 182 10.35 -0.68 25.41
C GLY A 182 10.15 -0.96 23.92
N MET A 183 9.10 -0.42 23.29
CA MET A 183 8.95 -0.52 21.83
C MET A 183 10.15 0.11 21.14
N ALA A 184 10.73 -0.62 20.18
CA ALA A 184 11.88 -0.15 19.42
C ALA A 184 11.52 1.08 18.56
N THR A 185 12.39 2.08 18.56
CA THR A 185 12.30 3.25 17.67
C THR A 185 13.13 3.02 16.39
N CYS A 186 12.94 3.86 15.38
CA CYS A 186 13.72 3.77 14.14
C CYS A 186 15.25 3.92 14.35
N LYS A 187 15.67 4.55 15.46
CA LYS A 187 17.07 4.75 15.83
C LYS A 187 17.61 3.70 16.81
N SER A 188 16.76 2.84 17.36
CA SER A 188 17.16 1.82 18.35
C SER A 188 17.66 0.53 17.70
N PHE A 189 17.72 0.47 16.39
CA PHE A 189 18.24 -0.67 15.67
C PHE A 189 19.78 -0.61 15.66
N THR A 190 20.39 -1.37 16.56
CA THR A 190 21.85 -1.35 16.81
C THR A 190 22.63 -2.39 15.99
N TRP A 191 22.00 -3.05 15.04
CA TRP A 191 22.65 -4.06 14.21
C TRP A 191 23.61 -3.42 13.22
N THR A 192 24.83 -3.91 13.24
CA THR A 192 25.83 -3.57 12.21
C THR A 192 25.53 -4.36 10.92
N VAL A 193 26.16 -3.93 9.82
CA VAL A 193 26.11 -4.70 8.55
C VAL A 193 26.70 -6.10 8.73
N GLU A 194 27.67 -6.25 9.62
CA GLU A 194 28.31 -7.51 9.98
C GLU A 194 27.33 -8.43 10.69
N ASP A 195 26.60 -7.95 11.72
CA ASP A 195 25.57 -8.71 12.43
C ASP A 195 24.48 -9.22 11.48
N PHE A 196 24.08 -8.37 10.53
CA PHE A 196 23.09 -8.73 9.52
C PHE A 196 23.59 -9.84 8.59
N LYS A 197 24.84 -9.73 8.10
CA LYS A 197 25.45 -10.75 7.23
C LYS A 197 25.61 -12.08 7.96
N GLU A 198 26.04 -12.06 9.23
CA GLU A 198 26.20 -13.25 10.04
C GLU A 198 24.86 -13.98 10.22
N LYS A 199 23.78 -13.25 10.56
CA LYS A 199 22.46 -13.85 10.71
C LYS A 199 21.85 -14.33 9.39
N GLN A 200 22.06 -13.64 8.29
CA GLN A 200 21.65 -14.13 6.97
C GLN A 200 22.40 -15.44 6.61
N GLY A 201 23.69 -15.49 6.83
CA GLY A 201 24.49 -16.70 6.61
C GLY A 201 23.98 -17.90 7.42
N TYR A 202 23.57 -17.67 8.67
CA TYR A 202 22.98 -18.69 9.53
C TYR A 202 21.62 -19.20 9.02
N ILE A 203 20.73 -18.31 8.62
CA ILE A 203 19.40 -18.67 8.09
C ILE A 203 19.54 -19.47 6.78
N PHE A 204 20.36 -19.04 5.85
CA PHE A 204 20.60 -19.75 4.59
C PHE A 204 21.33 -21.08 4.79
N SER A 205 22.29 -21.15 5.73
CA SER A 205 23.01 -22.40 6.02
C SER A 205 22.09 -23.46 6.65
N THR A 206 21.13 -23.08 7.48
CA THR A 206 20.18 -24.02 8.10
C THR A 206 19.11 -24.45 7.11
N ALA A 207 18.60 -23.57 6.24
CA ALA A 207 17.67 -23.92 5.17
C ALA A 207 18.31 -24.87 4.14
N GLY A 208 19.56 -24.61 3.76
CA GLY A 208 20.33 -25.48 2.87
C GLY A 208 20.53 -26.89 3.44
N LYS A 209 20.84 -27.01 4.73
CA LYS A 209 20.97 -28.31 5.40
C LYS A 209 19.66 -29.08 5.48
N ALA A 210 18.54 -28.41 5.72
CA ALA A 210 17.23 -29.05 5.78
C ALA A 210 16.81 -29.64 4.41
N THR A 211 17.10 -28.93 3.31
CA THR A 211 16.79 -29.41 1.95
C THR A 211 17.61 -30.64 1.56
N TRP A 212 18.88 -30.69 1.92
CA TRP A 212 19.72 -31.88 1.63
C TRP A 212 19.27 -33.12 2.39
N HIS A 213 18.85 -32.99 3.64
CA HIS A 213 18.34 -34.13 4.42
C HIS A 213 17.02 -34.69 3.85
N VAL A 214 16.13 -33.82 3.38
CA VAL A 214 14.87 -34.24 2.74
C VAL A 214 15.13 -34.96 1.41
N VAL A 215 16.06 -34.44 0.59
CA VAL A 215 16.41 -35.07 -0.69
C VAL A 215 17.08 -36.44 -0.47
N LEU A 216 18.01 -36.53 0.50
CA LEU A 216 18.65 -37.83 0.83
C LEU A 216 17.66 -38.86 1.40
N ALA A 217 16.68 -38.41 2.21
CA ALA A 217 15.63 -39.30 2.71
C ALA A 217 14.71 -39.83 1.59
N LEU A 218 14.35 -38.96 0.62
CA LEU A 218 13.56 -39.37 -0.53
C LEU A 218 14.32 -40.33 -1.45
N ILE A 219 15.61 -40.13 -1.68
CA ILE A 219 16.46 -41.05 -2.46
C ILE A 219 16.58 -42.42 -1.76
N ALA A 220 16.70 -42.42 -0.45
CA ALA A 220 16.74 -43.68 0.32
C ALA A 220 15.41 -44.46 0.27
N ILE A 221 14.26 -43.78 0.30
CA ILE A 221 12.94 -44.39 0.17
C ILE A 221 12.74 -44.96 -1.23
N VAL A 222 13.11 -44.25 -2.29
CA VAL A 222 12.99 -44.73 -3.68
C VAL A 222 13.90 -45.94 -3.91
N SER A 223 15.12 -45.93 -3.39
CA SER A 223 16.04 -47.08 -3.53
C SER A 223 15.61 -48.31 -2.74
N SER A 224 14.88 -48.15 -1.62
CA SER A 224 14.33 -49.28 -0.86
C SER A 224 13.10 -49.90 -1.53
N LEU A 225 12.28 -49.09 -2.20
CA LEU A 225 11.12 -49.58 -2.95
C LEU A 225 11.53 -50.34 -4.22
N SER A 226 12.62 -49.96 -4.89
CA SER A 226 13.12 -50.67 -6.07
C SER A 226 13.68 -52.08 -5.75
N LYS A 227 14.07 -52.36 -4.52
CA LYS A 227 14.53 -53.70 -4.07
C LYS A 227 13.39 -54.62 -3.64
N SER A 228 12.17 -54.14 -3.48
CA SER A 228 10.99 -54.93 -3.08
C SER A 228 10.19 -55.45 -4.27
N PHE A 229 10.53 -55.11 -5.49
CA PHE A 229 9.87 -55.52 -6.73
C PHE A 229 10.80 -56.24 -7.73
N GLY A 230 11.90 -56.79 -7.25
CA GLY A 230 12.82 -57.63 -8.03
C GLY A 230 12.84 -59.05 -7.54
#